data_83abcb7864b2af4fe6616f7b06884627
#
_entry.id   83abcb7864b2af4fe6616f7b06884627
#
_cell.length_a   1.000
_cell.length_b   1.000
_cell.length_c   1.000
_cell.angle_alpha   90.00
_cell.angle_beta   90.00
_cell.angle_gamma   90.00
#
_symmetry.space_group_name_H-M   'P 1'
#
loop_
_entity.id
_entity.type
_entity.pdbx_description
1 polymer ?
#
loop_
_entity_poly.entity_id
_entity_poly.type
_entity_poly.pdbx_seq_one_letter_code
_entity_poly.pdbx_strand_id
1 'polypeptide(L)'
;MNAKPAKELLLQLGQCSPQDTGQWTGAYKLPPELFEYYREVGPDDIYIEIGAETCTIPSLAKLENQQVGYRVHPRTTERFSNWPGHWIVVASIEASPMIYCDGAVFYAKARKGEWMLNKLFDNIYFMAASLATIGLFFRKWVEVFDENYNLKSEHCEQLTNDLTELFDSKAKAELVVANLGF
;
A
#
# COMPACT_ATOMS: atom_id res chain seq x y z
N MET A 1 14.70 4.92 -0.91
CA MET A 1 13.77 6.08 -0.96
C MET A 1 13.54 6.59 0.46
N ASN A 2 13.27 7.86 0.62
CA ASN A 2 12.96 8.50 1.91
C ASN A 2 11.57 9.18 1.88
N ALA A 3 11.20 9.87 2.96
CA ALA A 3 9.88 10.46 3.15
C ALA A 3 9.51 11.53 2.09
N LYS A 4 10.45 12.39 1.70
CA LYS A 4 10.16 13.55 0.87
C LYS A 4 9.56 13.21 -0.50
N PRO A 5 10.19 12.35 -1.35
CA PRO A 5 9.60 11.96 -2.64
C PRO A 5 8.26 11.24 -2.49
N ALA A 6 8.12 10.36 -1.49
CA ALA A 6 6.87 9.66 -1.24
C ALA A 6 5.73 10.64 -0.90
N LYS A 7 6.00 11.63 -0.04
CA LYS A 7 5.03 12.67 0.31
C LYS A 7 4.64 13.53 -0.89
N GLU A 8 5.62 13.98 -1.69
CA GLU A 8 5.37 14.82 -2.87
C GLU A 8 4.47 14.12 -3.90
N LEU A 9 4.64 12.81 -4.09
CA LEU A 9 3.77 12.01 -4.95
C LEU A 9 2.37 11.85 -4.36
N LEU A 10 2.25 11.47 -3.08
CA LEU A 10 0.95 11.30 -2.41
C LEU A 10 0.13 12.59 -2.36
N LEU A 11 0.77 13.76 -2.19
CA LEU A 11 0.10 15.06 -2.18
C LEU A 11 -0.61 15.39 -3.50
N GLN A 12 -0.27 14.74 -4.60
CA GLN A 12 -0.98 14.88 -5.87
C GLN A 12 -2.29 14.08 -5.91
N LEU A 13 -2.47 13.13 -4.98
CA LEU A 13 -3.65 12.26 -4.90
C LEU A 13 -4.55 12.56 -3.72
N GLY A 14 -3.99 13.07 -2.62
CA GLY A 14 -4.73 13.35 -1.41
C GLY A 14 -3.95 14.25 -0.45
N GLN A 15 -4.44 14.37 0.77
CA GLN A 15 -3.82 15.21 1.78
C GLN A 15 -2.76 14.43 2.57
N CYS A 16 -1.68 15.12 2.90
CA CYS A 16 -0.63 14.59 3.77
C CYS A 16 -0.24 15.66 4.79
N SER A 17 -0.39 15.35 6.06
CA SER A 17 0.01 16.23 7.16
C SER A 17 0.78 15.45 8.24
N PRO A 18 1.80 16.03 8.87
CA PRO A 18 2.47 15.40 10.00
C PRO A 18 1.48 14.97 11.07
N GLN A 19 1.56 13.74 11.53
CA GLN A 19 0.65 13.20 12.54
C GLN A 19 1.38 12.99 13.86
N ASP A 20 0.70 13.29 14.96
CA ASP A 20 1.26 13.13 16.30
C ASP A 20 1.28 11.65 16.69
N THR A 21 2.44 11.02 16.48
CA THR A 21 2.62 9.60 16.80
C THR A 21 2.70 9.31 18.30
N GLY A 22 2.87 10.32 19.14
CA GLY A 22 2.80 10.21 20.60
C GLY A 22 1.39 9.88 21.10
N GLN A 23 0.38 10.12 20.29
CA GLN A 23 -1.03 9.79 20.58
C GLN A 23 -1.43 8.38 20.13
N TRP A 24 -0.51 7.57 19.63
CA TRP A 24 -0.84 6.19 19.27
C TRP A 24 -1.26 5.36 20.47
N THR A 25 -2.50 4.90 20.47
CA THR A 25 -3.12 4.10 21.54
C THR A 25 -3.57 2.71 21.07
N GLY A 26 -3.14 2.30 19.86
CA GLY A 26 -3.51 1.02 19.30
C GLY A 26 -3.03 -0.18 20.11
N ALA A 27 -3.69 -1.32 19.97
CA ALA A 27 -3.47 -2.54 20.75
C ALA A 27 -2.11 -3.25 20.46
N TYR A 28 -1.25 -2.66 19.63
CA TYR A 28 0.08 -3.21 19.30
C TYR A 28 1.14 -2.11 19.25
N LYS A 29 2.37 -2.51 19.47
CA LYS A 29 3.51 -1.57 19.38
C LYS A 29 3.74 -1.22 17.91
N LEU A 30 3.74 0.06 17.61
CA LEU A 30 4.08 0.56 16.28
C LEU A 30 5.62 0.55 16.11
N PRO A 31 6.15 -0.03 15.01
CA PRO A 31 7.59 0.03 14.71
C PRO A 31 8.08 1.47 14.51
N PRO A 32 9.36 1.79 14.83
CA PRO A 32 9.92 3.13 14.68
C PRO A 32 9.75 3.71 13.27
N GLU A 33 9.93 2.88 12.24
CA GLU A 33 9.80 3.29 10.84
C GLU A 33 8.38 3.73 10.48
N LEU A 34 7.36 3.10 11.07
CA LEU A 34 5.98 3.53 10.88
C LEU A 34 5.68 4.82 11.66
N PHE A 35 6.28 5.02 12.85
CA PHE A 35 6.22 6.30 13.55
C PHE A 35 6.79 7.42 12.68
N GLU A 36 7.96 7.21 12.09
CA GLU A 36 8.60 8.19 11.21
C GLU A 36 7.75 8.44 9.96
N TYR A 37 7.22 7.39 9.34
CA TYR A 37 6.35 7.52 8.17
C TYR A 37 5.12 8.39 8.45
N TYR A 38 4.39 8.14 9.54
CA TYR A 38 3.22 8.95 9.88
C TYR A 38 3.58 10.38 10.31
N ARG A 39 4.73 10.57 10.97
CA ARG A 39 5.21 11.89 11.35
C ARG A 39 5.68 12.73 10.15
N GLU A 40 6.33 12.12 9.16
CA GLU A 40 6.99 12.84 8.06
C GLU A 40 6.11 12.90 6.81
N VAL A 41 5.52 11.79 6.40
CA VAL A 41 4.60 11.71 5.25
C VAL A 41 3.18 12.05 5.69
N GLY A 42 2.65 11.29 6.64
CA GLY A 42 1.37 11.53 7.28
C GLY A 42 0.18 11.50 6.32
N PRO A 43 -0.09 10.39 5.62
CA PRO A 43 -1.27 10.28 4.76
C PRO A 43 -2.55 10.50 5.57
N ASP A 44 -3.48 11.30 5.04
CA ASP A 44 -4.77 11.58 5.68
C ASP A 44 -5.88 10.83 4.94
N ASP A 45 -5.95 9.51 5.18
CA ASP A 45 -6.93 8.60 4.57
C ASP A 45 -6.99 8.71 3.02
N ILE A 46 -5.88 8.42 2.37
CA ILE A 46 -5.78 8.56 0.92
C ILE A 46 -6.43 7.37 0.23
N TYR A 47 -7.33 7.66 -0.70
CA TYR A 47 -7.98 6.69 -1.59
C TYR A 47 -7.44 6.87 -2.99
N ILE A 48 -6.92 5.79 -3.58
CA ILE A 48 -6.28 5.79 -4.89
C ILE A 48 -7.07 4.85 -5.80
N GLU A 49 -7.61 5.38 -6.87
CA GLU A 49 -8.24 4.56 -7.91
C GLU A 49 -7.17 3.85 -8.73
N ILE A 50 -7.25 2.54 -8.80
CA ILE A 50 -6.35 1.64 -9.52
C ILE A 50 -7.20 0.79 -10.47
N GLY A 51 -7.53 1.33 -11.63
CA GLY A 51 -8.48 0.70 -12.54
C GLY A 51 -9.88 0.62 -11.93
N ALA A 52 -10.40 -0.59 -11.78
CA ALA A 52 -11.71 -0.84 -11.16
C ALA A 52 -11.63 -1.01 -9.64
N GLU A 53 -10.44 -1.04 -9.07
CA GLU A 53 -10.19 -1.27 -7.65
C GLU A 53 -9.79 0.03 -6.94
N THR A 54 -10.00 0.07 -5.63
CA THR A 54 -9.57 1.19 -4.79
C THR A 54 -8.49 0.74 -3.81
N CYS A 55 -7.36 1.44 -3.83
CA CYS A 55 -6.34 1.31 -2.79
C CYS A 55 -6.59 2.34 -1.68
N THR A 56 -6.55 1.88 -0.44
CA THR A 56 -6.70 2.72 0.74
C THR A 56 -5.39 2.77 1.52
N ILE A 57 -4.90 3.98 1.79
CA ILE A 57 -3.77 4.24 2.70
C ILE A 57 -4.33 4.98 3.92
N PRO A 58 -4.42 4.34 5.10
CA PRO A 58 -5.03 4.95 6.27
C PRO A 58 -4.17 6.04 6.91
N SER A 59 -4.81 7.01 7.55
CA SER A 59 -4.17 7.87 8.54
C SER A 59 -3.75 7.06 9.77
N LEU A 60 -2.88 7.61 10.62
CA LEU A 60 -2.53 6.98 11.90
C LEU A 60 -3.76 6.74 12.78
N ALA A 61 -4.71 7.67 12.78
CA ALA A 61 -5.96 7.55 13.55
C ALA A 61 -6.83 6.37 13.10
N LYS A 62 -6.76 5.99 11.82
CA LYS A 62 -7.53 4.86 11.27
C LYS A 62 -6.72 3.57 11.13
N LEU A 63 -5.43 3.59 11.43
CA LEU A 63 -4.56 2.43 11.29
C LEU A 63 -5.03 1.23 12.13
N GLU A 64 -5.58 1.45 13.32
CA GLU A 64 -6.16 0.36 14.14
C GLU A 64 -7.38 -0.25 13.45
N ASN A 65 -8.26 0.57 12.89
CA ASN A 65 -9.44 0.10 12.14
C ASN A 65 -9.04 -0.67 10.88
N GLN A 66 -7.92 -0.34 10.26
CA GLN A 66 -7.39 -1.06 9.10
C GLN A 66 -7.02 -2.51 9.41
N GLN A 67 -6.84 -2.86 10.68
CA GLN A 67 -6.53 -4.23 11.10
C GLN A 67 -7.77 -5.13 11.17
N VAL A 68 -8.97 -4.55 11.14
CA VAL A 68 -10.23 -5.29 11.25
C VAL A 68 -10.47 -6.15 10.01
N GLY A 69 -10.80 -7.42 10.22
CA GLY A 69 -10.93 -8.41 9.15
C GLY A 69 -9.64 -9.15 8.81
N TYR A 70 -8.48 -8.63 9.25
CA TYR A 70 -7.17 -9.24 9.05
C TYR A 70 -6.58 -9.75 10.38
N ARG A 71 -6.31 -8.83 11.29
CA ARG A 71 -5.72 -9.11 12.60
C ARG A 71 -6.78 -9.43 13.66
N VAL A 72 -7.92 -8.76 13.60
CA VAL A 72 -9.02 -8.91 14.55
C VAL A 72 -10.34 -9.20 13.85
N HIS A 73 -11.14 -10.05 14.48
CA HIS A 73 -12.44 -10.43 13.94
C HIS A 73 -13.42 -9.23 14.02
N PRO A 74 -14.15 -8.89 12.93
CA PRO A 74 -14.94 -7.65 12.85
C PRO A 74 -16.12 -7.61 13.81
N ARG A 75 -16.61 -8.76 14.32
CA ARG A 75 -17.77 -8.83 15.23
C ARG A 75 -17.37 -9.09 16.67
N THR A 76 -16.38 -9.98 16.90
CA THR A 76 -16.00 -10.39 18.28
C THR A 76 -14.83 -9.57 18.82
N THR A 77 -14.12 -8.83 17.97
CA THR A 77 -12.86 -8.12 18.27
C THR A 77 -11.73 -9.02 18.77
N GLU A 78 -11.93 -10.34 18.72
CA GLU A 78 -10.90 -11.31 19.06
C GLU A 78 -9.80 -11.32 17.98
N ARG A 79 -8.59 -11.49 18.44
CA ARG A 79 -7.45 -11.60 17.54
C ARG A 79 -7.44 -12.96 16.84
N PHE A 80 -7.21 -12.97 15.53
CA PHE A 80 -6.98 -14.21 14.80
C PHE A 80 -5.67 -14.86 15.25
N SER A 81 -5.72 -16.12 15.65
CA SER A 81 -4.56 -16.87 16.16
C SER A 81 -3.47 -17.11 15.10
N ASN A 82 -3.86 -17.15 13.84
CA ASN A 82 -2.96 -17.34 12.69
C ASN A 82 -2.39 -16.02 12.13
N TRP A 83 -2.67 -14.86 12.75
CA TRP A 83 -2.10 -13.58 12.37
C TRP A 83 -0.87 -13.25 13.23
N PRO A 84 0.35 -13.20 12.67
CA PRO A 84 1.55 -12.86 13.41
C PRO A 84 1.49 -11.47 14.04
N GLY A 85 2.01 -11.36 15.26
CA GLY A 85 1.88 -10.14 16.05
C GLY A 85 2.60 -8.91 15.49
N HIS A 86 3.61 -9.12 14.67
CA HIS A 86 4.43 -8.09 14.04
C HIS A 86 3.92 -7.68 12.65
N TRP A 87 2.87 -8.32 12.13
CA TRP A 87 2.25 -7.93 10.88
C TRP A 87 1.28 -6.78 11.09
N ILE A 88 1.45 -5.70 10.34
CA ILE A 88 0.61 -4.50 10.41
C ILE A 88 0.12 -4.19 9.00
N VAL A 89 -1.20 -4.16 8.80
CA VAL A 89 -1.80 -3.74 7.53
C VAL A 89 -1.66 -2.23 7.43
N VAL A 90 -0.90 -1.75 6.45
CA VAL A 90 -0.57 -0.34 6.23
C VAL A 90 -1.27 0.27 5.01
N ALA A 91 -1.81 -0.57 4.14
CA ALA A 91 -2.67 -0.21 3.02
C ALA A 91 -3.48 -1.44 2.61
N SER A 92 -4.49 -1.28 1.77
CA SER A 92 -5.18 -2.39 1.12
C SER A 92 -5.64 -2.00 -0.28
N ILE A 93 -5.63 -2.96 -1.20
CA ILE A 93 -6.35 -2.86 -2.47
C ILE A 93 -7.56 -3.78 -2.32
N GLU A 94 -8.74 -3.19 -2.23
CA GLU A 94 -9.96 -3.89 -1.84
C GLU A 94 -9.75 -4.74 -0.58
N ALA A 95 -9.93 -6.07 -0.66
CA ALA A 95 -9.73 -7.01 0.45
C ALA A 95 -8.30 -7.57 0.55
N SER A 96 -7.37 -7.15 -0.32
CA SER A 96 -6.00 -7.65 -0.34
C SER A 96 -5.08 -6.69 0.43
N PRO A 97 -4.56 -7.08 1.62
CA PRO A 97 -3.78 -6.18 2.46
C PRO A 97 -2.34 -6.03 1.98
N MET A 98 -1.79 -4.84 2.20
CA MET A 98 -0.37 -4.57 2.21
C MET A 98 0.12 -4.59 3.65
N ILE A 99 0.99 -5.53 3.95
CA ILE A 99 1.43 -5.85 5.32
C ILE A 99 2.86 -5.37 5.51
N TYR A 100 3.04 -4.43 6.43
CA TYR A 100 4.37 -4.08 6.93
C TYR A 100 4.86 -5.17 7.88
N CYS A 101 6.07 -5.65 7.62
CA CYS A 101 6.75 -6.66 8.42
C CYS A 101 8.26 -6.43 8.32
N ASP A 102 8.93 -6.24 9.46
CA ASP A 102 10.40 -6.15 9.59
C ASP A 102 11.07 -5.20 8.56
N GLY A 103 10.53 -3.99 8.42
CA GLY A 103 11.05 -2.94 7.54
C GLY A 103 10.60 -3.04 6.08
N ALA A 104 10.00 -4.13 5.66
CA ALA A 104 9.51 -4.34 4.29
C ALA A 104 7.99 -4.33 4.21
N VAL A 105 7.45 -4.18 2.99
CA VAL A 105 6.01 -4.30 2.75
C VAL A 105 5.71 -5.43 1.78
N PHE A 106 4.77 -6.27 2.16
CA PHE A 106 4.31 -7.44 1.44
C PHE A 106 2.88 -7.24 0.97
N TYR A 107 2.60 -7.61 -0.26
CA TYR A 107 1.24 -7.74 -0.74
C TYR A 107 0.74 -9.15 -0.47
N ALA A 108 -0.42 -9.27 0.16
CA ALA A 108 -0.94 -10.55 0.56
C ALA A 108 -2.24 -10.87 -0.20
N LYS A 109 -2.28 -12.05 -0.78
CA LYS A 109 -3.49 -12.61 -1.40
C LYS A 109 -3.99 -13.79 -0.58
N ALA A 110 -5.28 -13.83 -0.30
CA ALA A 110 -5.90 -14.98 0.37
C ALA A 110 -5.95 -16.18 -0.59
N ARG A 111 -5.40 -17.32 -0.17
CA ARG A 111 -5.48 -18.58 -0.90
C ARG A 111 -5.77 -19.74 0.05
N LYS A 112 -6.92 -20.40 -0.14
CA LYS A 112 -7.34 -21.54 0.69
C LYS A 112 -7.34 -21.26 2.21
N GLY A 113 -7.70 -20.03 2.61
CA GLY A 113 -7.74 -19.61 4.02
C GLY A 113 -6.41 -19.19 4.62
N GLU A 114 -5.34 -19.16 3.82
CA GLU A 114 -4.02 -18.67 4.22
C GLU A 114 -3.61 -17.42 3.44
N TRP A 115 -2.77 -16.58 4.03
CA TRP A 115 -2.21 -15.41 3.38
C TRP A 115 -0.90 -15.77 2.68
N MET A 116 -0.88 -15.63 1.36
CA MET A 116 0.33 -15.77 0.54
C MET A 116 1.01 -14.40 0.44
N LEU A 117 2.17 -14.27 1.10
CA LEU A 117 2.94 -13.01 1.14
C LEU A 117 3.91 -12.93 -0.03
N ASN A 118 3.82 -11.83 -0.79
CA ASN A 118 4.80 -11.47 -1.80
C ASN A 118 5.47 -10.15 -1.38
N LYS A 119 6.78 -10.16 -1.11
CA LYS A 119 7.52 -8.94 -0.83
C LYS A 119 7.52 -8.05 -2.07
N LEU A 120 6.89 -6.87 -1.99
CA LEU A 120 6.87 -5.91 -3.11
C LEU A 120 7.78 -4.70 -2.87
N PHE A 121 7.88 -4.25 -1.62
CA PHE A 121 8.59 -3.00 -1.34
C PHE A 121 9.60 -3.19 -0.21
N ASP A 122 10.79 -2.62 -0.39
CA ASP A 122 11.88 -2.71 0.58
C ASP A 122 11.63 -1.85 1.83
N ASN A 123 10.72 -0.88 1.76
CA ASN A 123 10.25 -0.08 2.90
C ASN A 123 8.90 0.59 2.59
N ILE A 124 8.32 1.21 3.61
CA ILE A 124 7.01 1.88 3.54
C ILE A 124 6.99 3.08 2.57
N TYR A 125 8.11 3.78 2.38
CA TYR A 125 8.19 4.93 1.48
C TYR A 125 8.14 4.50 0.00
N PHE A 126 8.77 3.36 -0.34
CA PHE A 126 8.64 2.79 -1.67
C PHE A 126 7.20 2.34 -1.97
N MET A 127 6.52 1.74 -0.99
CA MET A 127 5.10 1.40 -1.14
C MET A 127 4.27 2.66 -1.44
N ALA A 128 4.40 3.68 -0.60
CA ALA A 128 3.62 4.90 -0.72
C ALA A 128 3.85 5.61 -2.07
N ALA A 129 5.11 5.72 -2.49
CA ALA A 129 5.47 6.33 -3.77
C ALA A 129 4.98 5.50 -4.97
N SER A 130 5.10 4.16 -4.92
CA SER A 130 4.62 3.29 -5.99
C SER A 130 3.10 3.36 -6.15
N LEU A 131 2.36 3.31 -5.06
CA LEU A 131 0.90 3.44 -5.09
C LEU A 131 0.47 4.81 -5.64
N ALA A 132 1.19 5.87 -5.27
CA ALA A 132 0.95 7.20 -5.82
C ALA A 132 1.25 7.26 -7.32
N THR A 133 2.37 6.70 -7.78
CA THR A 133 2.73 6.63 -9.21
C THR A 133 1.66 5.87 -10.00
N ILE A 134 1.20 4.73 -9.49
CA ILE A 134 0.12 3.94 -10.10
C ILE A 134 -1.19 4.76 -10.17
N GLY A 135 -1.57 5.41 -9.08
CA GLY A 135 -2.78 6.25 -9.07
C GLY A 135 -2.71 7.43 -10.04
N LEU A 136 -1.56 8.09 -10.13
CA LEU A 136 -1.33 9.17 -11.08
C LEU A 136 -1.38 8.65 -12.53
N PHE A 137 -0.86 7.45 -12.78
CA PHE A 137 -0.97 6.80 -14.07
C PHE A 137 -2.44 6.60 -14.47
N PHE A 138 -3.28 6.01 -13.62
CA PHE A 138 -4.70 5.79 -13.92
C PHE A 138 -5.51 7.09 -14.01
N ARG A 139 -5.11 8.16 -13.32
CA ARG A 139 -5.71 9.50 -13.51
C ARG A 139 -5.40 10.13 -14.87
N LYS A 140 -4.21 9.85 -15.39
CA LYS A 140 -3.73 10.41 -16.66
C LYS A 140 -4.31 9.73 -17.88
N TRP A 141 -4.52 8.43 -17.81
CA TRP A 141 -4.88 7.61 -18.95
C TRP A 141 -6.32 7.11 -18.82
N VAL A 142 -7.10 7.32 -19.89
CA VAL A 142 -8.47 6.81 -20.06
C VAL A 142 -8.39 5.61 -21.01
N GLU A 143 -9.27 4.61 -20.83
CA GLU A 143 -9.32 3.41 -21.68
C GLU A 143 -8.01 2.58 -21.70
N VAL A 144 -7.41 2.44 -20.55
CA VAL A 144 -6.14 1.70 -20.37
C VAL A 144 -6.30 0.18 -20.50
N PHE A 145 -7.52 -0.34 -20.38
CA PHE A 145 -7.79 -1.78 -20.42
C PHE A 145 -8.28 -2.22 -21.82
N ASP A 146 -7.97 -3.46 -22.16
CA ASP A 146 -8.54 -4.14 -23.33
C ASP A 146 -9.95 -4.70 -23.04
N GLU A 147 -10.55 -5.40 -24.00
CA GLU A 147 -11.88 -6.02 -23.91
C GLU A 147 -11.96 -7.14 -22.85
N ASN A 148 -10.82 -7.68 -22.42
CA ASN A 148 -10.70 -8.72 -21.41
C ASN A 148 -10.32 -8.15 -20.03
N TYR A 149 -10.35 -6.83 -19.86
CA TYR A 149 -9.95 -6.10 -18.64
C TYR A 149 -8.47 -6.27 -18.26
N ASN A 150 -7.59 -6.61 -19.21
CA ASN A 150 -6.15 -6.56 -19.01
C ASN A 150 -5.63 -5.17 -19.35
N LEU A 151 -4.61 -4.70 -18.64
CA LEU A 151 -3.91 -3.48 -19.02
C LEU A 151 -3.27 -3.66 -20.41
N LYS A 152 -3.56 -2.74 -21.35
CA LYS A 152 -3.01 -2.79 -22.70
C LYS A 152 -1.49 -2.77 -22.63
N SER A 153 -0.81 -3.48 -23.55
CA SER A 153 0.65 -3.67 -23.51
C SER A 153 1.43 -2.36 -23.47
N GLU A 154 1.02 -1.34 -24.24
CA GLU A 154 1.65 -0.02 -24.24
C GLU A 154 1.52 0.69 -22.89
N HIS A 155 0.41 0.52 -22.20
CA HIS A 155 0.17 1.09 -20.87
C HIS A 155 0.89 0.30 -19.77
N CYS A 156 0.98 -1.02 -19.91
CA CYS A 156 1.78 -1.86 -19.03
C CYS A 156 3.27 -1.50 -19.11
N GLU A 157 3.79 -1.29 -20.34
CA GLU A 157 5.17 -0.85 -20.55
C GLU A 157 5.41 0.55 -19.96
N GLN A 158 4.50 1.50 -20.17
CA GLN A 158 4.61 2.86 -19.62
C GLN A 158 4.61 2.84 -18.09
N LEU A 159 3.67 2.12 -17.46
CA LEU A 159 3.62 1.98 -16.00
C LEU A 159 4.88 1.33 -15.43
N THR A 160 5.38 0.29 -16.13
CA THR A 160 6.64 -0.36 -15.76
C THR A 160 7.82 0.60 -15.85
N ASN A 161 7.87 1.47 -16.85
CA ASN A 161 8.92 2.48 -16.99
C ASN A 161 8.83 3.53 -15.87
N ASP A 162 7.64 4.06 -15.57
CA ASP A 162 7.43 5.02 -14.48
C ASP A 162 7.88 4.44 -13.12
N LEU A 163 7.57 3.17 -12.86
CA LEU A 163 8.02 2.47 -11.65
C LEU A 163 9.52 2.13 -11.71
N THR A 164 10.09 1.89 -12.88
CA THR A 164 11.53 1.65 -13.04
C THR A 164 12.35 2.87 -12.64
N GLU A 165 11.90 4.06 -13.01
CA GLU A 165 12.53 5.32 -12.58
C GLU A 165 12.48 5.47 -11.05
N LEU A 166 11.37 5.06 -10.43
CA LEU A 166 11.20 5.12 -8.99
C LEU A 166 12.12 4.14 -8.24
N PHE A 167 12.28 2.91 -8.75
CA PHE A 167 13.05 1.85 -8.10
C PHE A 167 14.52 1.81 -8.49
N ASP A 168 14.91 2.48 -9.59
CA ASP A 168 16.17 2.26 -10.28
C ASP A 168 16.38 0.75 -10.62
N SER A 169 15.28 0.06 -10.95
CA SER A 169 15.27 -1.38 -11.19
C SER A 169 14.02 -1.83 -11.95
N LYS A 170 14.20 -2.23 -13.20
CA LYS A 170 13.12 -2.78 -14.03
C LYS A 170 12.52 -4.06 -13.44
N ALA A 171 13.35 -4.95 -12.90
CA ALA A 171 12.88 -6.19 -12.30
C ALA A 171 11.94 -5.96 -11.09
N LYS A 172 12.20 -4.93 -10.27
CA LYS A 172 11.29 -4.55 -9.18
C LYS A 172 9.99 -3.96 -9.69
N ALA A 173 10.05 -3.12 -10.73
CA ALA A 173 8.87 -2.55 -11.36
C ALA A 173 7.97 -3.65 -11.95
N GLU A 174 8.53 -4.57 -12.73
CA GLU A 174 7.82 -5.72 -13.29
C GLU A 174 7.19 -6.60 -12.20
N LEU A 175 7.90 -6.82 -11.08
CA LEU A 175 7.37 -7.56 -9.94
C LEU A 175 6.12 -6.88 -9.36
N VAL A 176 6.13 -5.56 -9.19
CA VAL A 176 4.98 -4.78 -8.68
C VAL A 176 3.81 -4.88 -9.65
N VAL A 177 4.03 -4.60 -10.93
CA VAL A 177 3.00 -4.66 -11.99
C VAL A 177 2.34 -6.04 -12.02
N ALA A 178 3.12 -7.13 -12.09
CA ALA A 178 2.61 -8.49 -12.14
C ALA A 178 1.84 -8.92 -10.87
N ASN A 179 2.30 -8.51 -9.68
CA ASN A 179 1.60 -8.88 -8.43
C ASN A 179 0.31 -8.11 -8.20
N LEU A 180 0.22 -6.88 -8.69
CA LEU A 180 -1.02 -6.09 -8.61
C LEU A 180 -2.02 -6.47 -9.72
N GLY A 181 -1.62 -7.27 -10.70
CA GLY A 181 -2.51 -7.85 -11.70
C GLY A 181 -2.69 -6.99 -12.97
N PHE A 182 -1.65 -6.19 -13.28
CA PHE A 182 -1.60 -5.37 -14.50
C PHE A 182 -0.85 -6.06 -15.63
#